data_e7ce8ec0b2ed3c765265adda3272cb4c
#
_entry.id   e7ce8ec0b2ed3c765265adda3272cb4c
#
_cell.length_a   1.000
_cell.length_b   1.000
_cell.length_c   1.000
_cell.angle_alpha   90.00
_cell.angle_beta   90.00
_cell.angle_gamma   90.00
#
_symmetry.space_group_name_H-M   'P 1'
#
loop_
_entity.id
_entity.type
_entity.pdbx_description
1 polymer ?
#
loop_
_entity_poly.entity_id
_entity_poly.type
_entity_poly.pdbx_seq_one_letter_code
_entity_poly.pdbx_strand_id
1 'polypeptide(L)'
;MVSKIRVLGGTPLRGEVTVRGAKNLVPKAMVAALLSAEQSKLRNVPLIRDVDVVSDLLRMHGATVDYDQEAGVLAMTPGSINLPEDSVEMDTLAGSSRIPILFAGPLLHSLGEAFIPDLGGCHIGSRPVNFHLRVLEDFGARRIQEAAGMHLIAEKPLKAKPVHLPYPSVGATEQTLLTAVMSQGVTELTNAAVEPEIMDLIAILQKMGAIISVDTDRTIRIEGVDKLRGYSHTALPDRIEAGSWACAALATGGDVFVRGAEQQSMTSFLNVFRKVGGEFDVQDEGIRFWHPGGELRSMALQTDVHPGFMTDWQHPLVVALTQATGISIVHETVYEERFGFTEALNEMGASIQTYRECLGGLPCRFGQRNFYHSAV
;
A
#
# COMPACT_ATOMS: atom_id res chain seq x y z
N MET A 1 9.93 18.90 20.55
CA MET A 1 10.61 17.99 21.51
C MET A 1 10.65 16.60 20.89
N VAL A 2 11.82 15.99 20.76
CA VAL A 2 11.93 14.59 20.32
C VAL A 2 11.45 13.72 21.48
N SER A 3 10.31 13.05 21.32
CA SER A 3 9.83 12.08 22.32
C SER A 3 10.76 10.86 22.31
N LYS A 4 11.30 10.51 23.47
CA LYS A 4 12.15 9.32 23.62
C LYS A 4 11.30 8.18 24.21
N ILE A 5 11.39 6.99 23.60
CA ILE A 5 10.79 5.76 24.11
C ILE A 5 11.93 4.91 24.71
N ARG A 6 11.73 4.41 25.92
CA ARG A 6 12.63 3.44 26.54
C ARG A 6 11.98 2.07 26.51
N VAL A 7 12.65 1.11 25.88
CA VAL A 7 12.18 -0.28 25.82
C VAL A 7 13.05 -1.15 26.72
N LEU A 8 12.42 -1.97 27.57
CA LEU A 8 13.09 -3.02 28.33
C LEU A 8 12.84 -4.34 27.59
N GLY A 9 13.91 -4.90 27.03
CA GLY A 9 13.85 -6.16 26.31
C GLY A 9 13.78 -7.39 27.21
N GLY A 10 13.73 -8.58 26.58
CA GLY A 10 13.78 -9.87 27.28
C GLY A 10 12.43 -10.39 27.80
N THR A 11 11.31 -9.69 27.53
CA THR A 11 9.97 -10.16 27.91
C THR A 11 9.24 -10.72 26.69
N PRO A 12 8.84 -12.01 26.69
CA PRO A 12 8.02 -12.59 25.64
C PRO A 12 6.68 -11.86 25.51
N LEU A 13 6.30 -11.49 24.29
CA LEU A 13 5.00 -10.88 24.04
C LEU A 13 3.90 -11.94 24.14
N ARG A 14 2.86 -11.67 24.93
CA ARG A 14 1.72 -12.56 25.11
C ARG A 14 0.42 -11.76 25.17
N GLY A 15 -0.62 -12.27 24.53
CA GLY A 15 -1.94 -11.67 24.57
C GLY A 15 -2.59 -11.57 23.20
N GLU A 16 -3.46 -10.59 23.05
CA GLU A 16 -4.26 -10.35 21.86
C GLU A 16 -4.08 -8.92 21.35
N VAL A 17 -4.05 -8.79 20.03
CA VAL A 17 -4.09 -7.50 19.32
C VAL A 17 -5.12 -7.56 18.21
N THR A 18 -5.75 -6.43 17.92
CA THR A 18 -6.69 -6.32 16.81
C THR A 18 -6.08 -5.47 15.71
N VAL A 19 -5.93 -6.02 14.51
CA VAL A 19 -5.49 -5.25 13.34
C VAL A 19 -6.66 -4.47 12.75
N ARG A 20 -6.40 -3.22 12.40
CA ARG A 20 -7.35 -2.34 11.74
C ARG A 20 -7.28 -2.50 10.21
N GLY A 21 -8.05 -1.67 9.50
CA GLY A 21 -8.07 -1.68 8.05
C GLY A 21 -6.72 -1.34 7.41
N ALA A 22 -6.48 -1.95 6.27
CA ALA A 22 -5.20 -1.87 5.58
C ALA A 22 -4.81 -0.44 5.18
N LYS A 23 -3.63 -0.01 5.62
CA LYS A 23 -3.01 1.25 5.20
C LYS A 23 -2.97 1.38 3.67
N ASN A 24 -2.67 0.28 2.99
CA ASN A 24 -2.55 0.28 1.52
C ASN A 24 -3.89 0.33 0.77
N LEU A 25 -5.03 0.23 1.46
CA LEU A 25 -6.36 0.40 0.88
C LEU A 25 -7.02 1.72 1.27
N VAL A 26 -7.09 1.98 2.59
CA VAL A 26 -7.98 3.01 3.15
C VAL A 26 -7.82 4.38 2.49
N PRO A 27 -6.60 4.93 2.29
CA PRO A 27 -6.43 6.21 1.61
C PRO A 27 -6.96 6.23 0.17
N LYS A 28 -6.89 5.10 -0.54
CA LYS A 28 -7.37 4.98 -1.93
C LYS A 28 -8.90 4.89 -1.99
N ALA A 29 -9.49 4.17 -1.04
CA ALA A 29 -10.94 4.16 -0.85
C ALA A 29 -11.48 5.57 -0.55
N MET A 30 -10.76 6.34 0.25
CA MET A 30 -11.10 7.74 0.53
C MET A 30 -11.08 8.60 -0.74
N VAL A 31 -10.04 8.47 -1.56
CA VAL A 31 -9.94 9.19 -2.85
C VAL A 31 -11.05 8.76 -3.81
N ALA A 32 -11.44 7.49 -3.84
CA ALA A 32 -12.54 6.99 -4.67
C ALA A 32 -13.88 7.68 -4.38
N ALA A 33 -14.09 8.19 -3.15
CA ALA A 33 -15.32 8.93 -2.81
C ALA A 33 -15.53 10.18 -3.69
N LEU A 34 -14.46 10.79 -4.22
CA LEU A 34 -14.56 11.94 -5.13
C LEU A 34 -15.19 11.61 -6.50
N LEU A 35 -15.29 10.34 -6.85
CA LEU A 35 -15.93 9.89 -8.10
C LEU A 35 -17.46 9.91 -8.05
N SER A 36 -18.07 10.25 -6.91
CA SER A 36 -19.51 10.32 -6.73
C SER A 36 -19.91 11.65 -6.09
N ALA A 37 -21.14 12.10 -6.32
CA ALA A 37 -21.72 13.22 -5.58
C ALA A 37 -22.44 12.77 -4.28
N GLU A 38 -22.55 11.47 -4.04
CA GLU A 38 -23.24 10.89 -2.89
C GLU A 38 -22.26 10.60 -1.74
N GLN A 39 -22.80 10.56 -0.52
CA GLN A 39 -22.00 10.21 0.65
C GLN A 39 -21.46 8.78 0.58
N SER A 40 -20.18 8.62 0.89
CA SER A 40 -19.52 7.34 1.07
C SER A 40 -19.20 7.10 2.55
N LYS A 41 -19.29 5.83 2.99
CA LYS A 41 -18.99 5.42 4.37
C LYS A 41 -18.01 4.26 4.39
N LEU A 42 -16.87 4.47 5.06
CA LEU A 42 -15.85 3.46 5.26
C LEU A 42 -15.74 3.09 6.74
N ARG A 43 -15.71 1.79 7.04
CA ARG A 43 -15.52 1.23 8.39
C ARG A 43 -14.17 0.55 8.49
N ASN A 44 -13.76 0.24 9.71
CA ASN A 44 -12.45 -0.35 10.04
C ASN A 44 -11.29 0.57 9.61
N VAL A 45 -11.46 1.87 9.75
CA VAL A 45 -10.44 2.86 9.38
C VAL A 45 -9.36 2.92 10.47
N PRO A 46 -8.05 2.79 10.13
CA PRO A 46 -6.97 2.83 11.10
C PRO A 46 -6.64 4.27 11.52
N LEU A 47 -6.12 4.42 12.74
CA LEU A 47 -5.57 5.68 13.24
C LEU A 47 -4.13 5.87 12.74
N ILE A 48 -3.99 6.35 11.51
CA ILE A 48 -2.70 6.58 10.87
C ILE A 48 -2.65 7.95 10.19
N ARG A 49 -1.46 8.53 10.12
CA ARG A 49 -1.24 9.86 9.54
C ARG A 49 -1.74 9.97 8.09
N ASP A 50 -1.66 8.90 7.29
CA ASP A 50 -2.16 8.95 5.90
C ASP A 50 -3.67 9.23 5.85
N VAL A 51 -4.45 8.75 6.84
CA VAL A 51 -5.90 9.04 6.92
C VAL A 51 -6.13 10.52 7.21
N ASP A 52 -5.36 11.12 8.12
CA ASP A 52 -5.45 12.54 8.43
C ASP A 52 -5.08 13.39 7.20
N VAL A 53 -3.94 13.10 6.58
CA VAL A 53 -3.47 13.81 5.37
C VAL A 53 -4.52 13.75 4.24
N VAL A 54 -5.08 12.57 3.97
CA VAL A 54 -6.08 12.43 2.90
C VAL A 54 -7.40 13.09 3.29
N SER A 55 -7.77 13.08 4.57
CA SER A 55 -8.95 13.80 5.06
C SER A 55 -8.83 15.31 4.83
N ASP A 56 -7.66 15.87 5.10
CA ASP A 56 -7.40 17.30 4.89
C ASP A 56 -7.36 17.64 3.41
N LEU A 57 -6.72 16.81 2.57
CA LEU A 57 -6.75 16.99 1.12
C LEU A 57 -8.17 16.91 0.55
N LEU A 58 -9.01 15.99 1.02
CA LEU A 58 -10.42 15.92 0.61
C LEU A 58 -11.19 17.19 0.98
N ARG A 59 -10.96 17.73 2.20
CA ARG A 59 -11.56 18.99 2.65
C ARG A 59 -11.11 20.18 1.79
N MET A 60 -9.82 20.25 1.46
CA MET A 60 -9.26 21.27 0.57
C MET A 60 -9.90 21.24 -0.82
N HIS A 61 -10.28 20.05 -1.31
CA HIS A 61 -11.00 19.88 -2.57
C HIS A 61 -12.52 20.03 -2.43
N GLY A 62 -13.03 20.50 -1.30
CA GLY A 62 -14.44 20.82 -1.12
C GLY A 62 -15.31 19.68 -0.58
N ALA A 63 -14.73 18.55 -0.15
CA ALA A 63 -15.49 17.49 0.51
C ALA A 63 -15.65 17.74 2.01
N THR A 64 -16.75 17.24 2.59
CA THR A 64 -16.91 17.12 4.04
C THR A 64 -16.43 15.75 4.47
N VAL A 65 -15.60 15.71 5.50
CA VAL A 65 -15.05 14.46 6.06
C VAL A 65 -15.31 14.45 7.55
N ASP A 66 -16.06 13.44 8.00
CA ASP A 66 -16.37 13.18 9.42
C ASP A 66 -15.76 11.84 9.80
N TYR A 67 -14.84 11.86 10.78
CA TYR A 67 -14.10 10.68 11.23
C TYR A 67 -14.32 10.41 12.71
N ASP A 68 -15.15 9.40 12.99
CA ASP A 68 -15.26 8.79 14.32
C ASP A 68 -14.07 7.83 14.53
N GLN A 69 -13.05 8.34 15.20
CA GLN A 69 -11.79 7.60 15.45
C GLN A 69 -11.99 6.42 16.39
N GLU A 70 -12.91 6.51 17.35
CA GLU A 70 -13.18 5.45 18.31
C GLU A 70 -13.86 4.26 17.61
N ALA A 71 -14.90 4.54 16.84
CA ALA A 71 -15.61 3.53 16.06
C ALA A 71 -14.82 3.07 14.82
N GLY A 72 -13.78 3.81 14.40
CA GLY A 72 -13.06 3.57 13.15
C GLY A 72 -13.95 3.73 11.92
N VAL A 73 -14.84 4.75 11.93
CA VAL A 73 -15.82 5.00 10.87
C VAL A 73 -15.61 6.37 10.27
N LEU A 74 -15.49 6.43 8.96
CA LEU A 74 -15.26 7.64 8.20
C LEU A 74 -16.40 7.84 7.20
N ALA A 75 -17.06 9.01 7.26
CA ALA A 75 -18.05 9.45 6.31
C ALA A 75 -17.49 10.59 5.46
N MET A 76 -17.64 10.50 4.14
CA MET A 76 -17.14 11.47 3.18
C MET A 76 -18.27 11.88 2.26
N THR A 77 -18.52 13.17 2.18
CA THR A 77 -19.54 13.74 1.30
C THR A 77 -18.88 14.76 0.38
N PRO A 78 -18.70 14.45 -0.91
CA PRO A 78 -18.21 15.43 -1.87
C PRO A 78 -19.18 16.61 -1.98
N GLY A 79 -18.61 17.82 -1.94
CA GLY A 79 -19.35 19.05 -2.17
C GLY A 79 -19.08 19.59 -3.58
N SER A 80 -18.94 20.90 -3.70
CA SER A 80 -18.44 21.51 -4.93
C SER A 80 -16.95 21.27 -5.04
N ILE A 81 -16.54 20.35 -5.89
CA ILE A 81 -15.14 20.02 -6.10
C ILE A 81 -14.42 21.21 -6.75
N ASN A 82 -13.26 21.57 -6.22
CA ASN A 82 -12.43 22.67 -6.67
C ASN A 82 -10.92 22.34 -6.53
N LEU A 83 -10.08 23.09 -7.21
CA LEU A 83 -8.65 23.12 -6.93
C LEU A 83 -8.38 24.05 -5.73
N PRO A 84 -7.56 23.64 -4.76
CA PRO A 84 -7.20 24.50 -3.64
C PRO A 84 -6.45 25.76 -4.10
N GLU A 85 -6.76 26.91 -3.49
CA GLU A 85 -6.04 28.18 -3.74
C GLU A 85 -4.73 28.24 -2.93
N ASP A 86 -4.65 27.57 -1.79
CA ASP A 86 -3.47 27.57 -0.91
C ASP A 86 -2.51 26.43 -1.28
N SER A 87 -1.49 26.79 -2.07
CA SER A 87 -0.43 25.88 -2.47
C SER A 87 0.52 25.49 -1.33
N VAL A 88 0.70 26.35 -0.31
CA VAL A 88 1.66 26.12 0.79
C VAL A 88 1.19 25.03 1.72
N GLU A 89 -0.10 25.03 2.09
CA GLU A 89 -0.70 23.97 2.91
C GLU A 89 -0.71 22.64 2.15
N MET A 90 -1.04 22.68 0.86
CA MET A 90 -1.05 21.50 -0.01
C MET A 90 0.35 20.89 -0.14
N ASP A 91 1.40 21.70 -0.33
CA ASP A 91 2.80 21.26 -0.40
C ASP A 91 3.24 20.59 0.92
N THR A 92 2.81 21.14 2.05
CA THR A 92 3.12 20.59 3.38
C THR A 92 2.50 19.21 3.57
N LEU A 93 1.25 19.03 3.19
CA LEU A 93 0.54 17.75 3.27
C LEU A 93 1.11 16.74 2.28
N ALA A 94 1.32 17.13 1.04
CA ALA A 94 1.87 16.27 -0.01
C ALA A 94 3.31 15.84 0.26
N GLY A 95 4.13 16.72 0.83
CA GLY A 95 5.51 16.41 1.22
C GLY A 95 5.63 15.27 2.23
N SER A 96 4.53 14.82 2.83
CA SER A 96 4.48 13.70 3.78
C SER A 96 3.88 12.42 3.21
N SER A 97 3.29 12.44 2.01
CA SER A 97 2.57 11.31 1.41
C SER A 97 2.73 11.25 -0.11
N ARG A 98 2.49 10.09 -0.69
CA ARG A 98 2.43 9.90 -2.15
C ARG A 98 0.99 9.79 -2.68
N ILE A 99 0.01 9.79 -1.79
CA ILE A 99 -1.40 9.64 -2.16
C ILE A 99 -1.92 10.79 -3.04
N PRO A 100 -1.44 12.04 -2.92
CA PRO A 100 -1.96 13.16 -3.74
C PRO A 100 -1.99 12.88 -5.24
N ILE A 101 -1.07 12.07 -5.79
CA ILE A 101 -1.08 11.70 -7.21
C ILE A 101 -2.38 11.00 -7.64
N LEU A 102 -3.02 10.25 -6.73
CA LEU A 102 -4.23 9.47 -7.03
C LEU A 102 -5.47 10.36 -7.17
N PHE A 103 -5.44 11.60 -6.62
CA PHE A 103 -6.50 12.57 -6.80
C PHE A 103 -6.66 13.00 -8.27
N ALA A 104 -5.59 12.86 -9.08
CA ALA A 104 -5.61 13.31 -10.47
C ALA A 104 -6.75 12.70 -11.30
N GLY A 105 -6.98 11.38 -11.22
CA GLY A 105 -8.07 10.73 -11.97
C GLY A 105 -9.44 11.33 -11.65
N PRO A 106 -9.89 11.31 -10.39
CA PRO A 106 -11.15 11.94 -9.97
C PRO A 106 -11.27 13.43 -10.30
N LEU A 107 -10.20 14.22 -10.13
CA LEU A 107 -10.21 15.65 -10.44
C LEU A 107 -10.32 15.92 -11.95
N LEU A 108 -9.64 15.13 -12.77
CA LEU A 108 -9.77 15.24 -14.22
C LEU A 108 -11.20 14.94 -14.70
N HIS A 109 -11.91 13.99 -14.07
CA HIS A 109 -13.33 13.76 -14.34
C HIS A 109 -14.21 14.94 -13.91
N SER A 110 -13.97 15.48 -12.73
CA SER A 110 -14.79 16.56 -12.17
C SER A 110 -14.52 17.91 -12.83
N LEU A 111 -13.26 18.30 -12.93
CA LEU A 111 -12.82 19.63 -13.32
C LEU A 111 -12.23 19.71 -14.74
N GLY A 112 -11.69 18.60 -15.27
CA GLY A 112 -10.84 18.60 -16.48
C GLY A 112 -9.40 19.00 -16.19
N GLU A 113 -9.06 19.24 -14.94
CA GLU A 113 -7.72 19.62 -14.51
C GLU A 113 -7.43 19.09 -13.10
N ALA A 114 -6.14 18.92 -12.79
CA ALA A 114 -5.64 18.53 -11.48
C ALA A 114 -4.27 19.15 -11.23
N PHE A 115 -4.00 19.57 -10.01
CA PHE A 115 -2.67 20.00 -9.59
C PHE A 115 -2.10 18.95 -8.63
N ILE A 116 -0.88 18.49 -8.92
CA ILE A 116 -0.14 17.52 -8.12
C ILE A 116 1.12 18.20 -7.61
N PRO A 117 1.21 18.50 -6.32
CA PRO A 117 2.40 19.10 -5.72
C PRO A 117 3.56 18.11 -5.69
N ASP A 118 4.75 18.59 -5.33
CA ASP A 118 5.91 17.74 -5.15
C ASP A 118 5.67 16.71 -4.04
N LEU A 119 5.85 15.44 -4.38
CA LEU A 119 5.45 14.33 -3.51
C LEU A 119 6.60 13.88 -2.62
N GLY A 120 6.29 13.70 -1.33
CA GLY A 120 7.18 13.09 -0.35
C GLY A 120 6.96 11.59 -0.16
N GLY A 121 7.22 11.11 1.03
CA GLY A 121 7.00 9.72 1.47
C GLY A 121 8.26 9.01 1.94
N CYS A 122 8.18 7.69 2.18
CA CYS A 122 9.28 6.90 2.74
C CYS A 122 10.50 6.84 1.81
N HIS A 123 11.70 6.98 2.41
CA HIS A 123 12.99 6.84 1.73
C HIS A 123 13.39 5.36 1.63
N ILE A 124 12.83 4.65 0.64
CA ILE A 124 13.09 3.22 0.38
C ILE A 124 13.63 2.98 -1.04
N GLY A 125 14.14 4.02 -1.68
CA GLY A 125 14.63 4.04 -3.04
C GLY A 125 13.95 5.09 -3.91
N SER A 126 14.36 5.16 -5.17
CA SER A 126 13.68 6.04 -6.14
C SER A 126 12.29 5.45 -6.39
N ARG A 127 11.26 6.21 -6.07
CA ARG A 127 9.86 5.85 -6.28
C ARG A 127 9.23 6.80 -7.30
N PRO A 128 9.64 6.70 -8.57
CA PRO A 128 9.17 7.62 -9.60
C PRO A 128 7.66 7.48 -9.79
N VAL A 129 6.99 8.58 -10.07
CA VAL A 129 5.54 8.61 -10.40
C VAL A 129 5.28 8.49 -11.89
N ASN A 130 6.31 8.15 -12.66
CA ASN A 130 6.24 8.06 -14.13
C ASN A 130 5.16 7.10 -14.62
N PHE A 131 4.90 6.00 -13.91
CA PHE A 131 3.81 5.08 -14.29
C PHE A 131 2.43 5.70 -14.10
N HIS A 132 2.22 6.44 -12.99
CA HIS A 132 0.97 7.19 -12.79
C HIS A 132 0.75 8.23 -13.89
N LEU A 133 1.81 9.00 -14.19
CA LEU A 133 1.74 10.05 -15.21
C LEU A 133 1.47 9.48 -16.59
N ARG A 134 2.14 8.38 -16.95
CA ARG A 134 1.89 7.70 -18.20
C ARG A 134 0.44 7.23 -18.32
N VAL A 135 -0.10 6.62 -17.28
CA VAL A 135 -1.52 6.25 -17.24
C VAL A 135 -2.40 7.47 -17.50
N LEU A 136 -2.20 8.58 -16.82
CA LEU A 136 -3.00 9.80 -17.01
C LEU A 136 -2.85 10.37 -18.42
N GLU A 137 -1.63 10.36 -18.97
CA GLU A 137 -1.36 10.77 -20.37
C GLU A 137 -2.06 9.85 -21.38
N ASP A 138 -2.12 8.53 -21.15
CA ASP A 138 -2.86 7.57 -21.98
C ASP A 138 -4.37 7.91 -21.99
N PHE A 139 -4.94 8.43 -20.89
CA PHE A 139 -6.32 8.92 -20.82
C PHE A 139 -6.50 10.35 -21.36
N GLY A 140 -5.45 10.96 -21.91
CA GLY A 140 -5.50 12.26 -22.59
C GLY A 140 -5.07 13.46 -21.75
N ALA A 141 -4.53 13.26 -20.54
CA ALA A 141 -4.01 14.36 -19.76
C ALA A 141 -2.73 14.93 -20.37
N ARG A 142 -2.63 16.25 -20.44
CA ARG A 142 -1.41 16.99 -20.77
C ARG A 142 -0.77 17.50 -19.51
N ARG A 143 0.53 17.29 -19.39
CA ARG A 143 1.32 17.71 -18.25
C ARG A 143 1.98 19.06 -18.50
N ILE A 144 1.88 19.97 -17.52
CA ILE A 144 2.56 21.24 -17.48
C ILE A 144 3.37 21.26 -16.18
N GLN A 145 4.69 21.34 -16.29
CA GLN A 145 5.54 21.45 -15.10
C GLN A 145 5.52 22.89 -14.58
N GLU A 146 5.29 23.04 -13.28
CA GLU A 146 5.29 24.29 -12.55
C GLU A 146 6.34 24.28 -11.44
N ALA A 147 6.61 25.43 -10.82
CA ALA A 147 7.64 25.55 -9.78
C ALA A 147 7.33 24.75 -8.51
N ALA A 148 6.03 24.60 -8.17
CA ALA A 148 5.56 23.92 -6.96
C ALA A 148 4.96 22.53 -7.23
N GLY A 149 5.11 22.00 -8.45
CA GLY A 149 4.51 20.70 -8.78
C GLY A 149 4.16 20.58 -10.26
N MET A 150 3.06 19.92 -10.53
CA MET A 150 2.65 19.55 -11.86
C MET A 150 1.16 19.80 -12.08
N HIS A 151 0.81 20.55 -13.09
CA HIS A 151 -0.57 20.75 -13.53
C HIS A 151 -0.89 19.78 -14.65
N LEU A 152 -2.00 19.07 -14.53
CA LEU A 152 -2.55 18.15 -15.51
C LEU A 152 -3.86 18.72 -16.05
N ILE A 153 -4.02 18.70 -17.36
CA ILE A 153 -5.22 19.22 -18.04
C ILE A 153 -5.68 18.17 -19.05
N ALA A 154 -6.96 17.85 -19.07
CA ALA A 154 -7.57 16.94 -20.03
C ALA A 154 -8.93 17.44 -20.53
N GLU A 155 -9.26 17.12 -21.79
CA GLU A 155 -10.59 17.34 -22.31
C GLU A 155 -11.58 16.32 -21.71
N LYS A 156 -12.75 16.80 -21.32
CA LYS A 156 -13.84 15.94 -20.81
C LYS A 156 -14.85 15.61 -21.90
N PRO A 157 -15.40 14.39 -21.89
CA PRO A 157 -15.10 13.24 -21.03
C PRO A 157 -13.79 12.55 -21.39
N LEU A 158 -13.09 12.00 -20.39
CA LEU A 158 -11.91 11.19 -20.63
C LEU A 158 -12.26 9.96 -21.47
N LYS A 159 -11.34 9.52 -22.33
CA LYS A 159 -11.57 8.37 -23.21
C LYS A 159 -10.74 7.18 -22.73
N ALA A 160 -11.40 6.03 -22.67
CA ALA A 160 -10.77 4.77 -22.33
C ALA A 160 -9.69 4.39 -23.35
N LYS A 161 -8.61 3.80 -22.86
CA LYS A 161 -7.49 3.29 -23.64
C LYS A 161 -7.01 1.96 -23.07
N PRO A 162 -6.44 1.07 -23.89
CA PRO A 162 -5.66 -0.05 -23.38
C PRO A 162 -4.44 0.48 -22.62
N VAL A 163 -4.17 -0.10 -21.46
CA VAL A 163 -3.02 0.24 -20.59
C VAL A 163 -2.20 -1.02 -20.36
N HIS A 164 -0.90 -0.94 -20.63
CA HIS A 164 0.03 -2.01 -20.31
C HIS A 164 1.08 -1.52 -19.32
N LEU A 165 1.14 -2.16 -18.15
CA LEU A 165 2.15 -1.83 -17.15
C LEU A 165 3.41 -2.68 -17.38
N PRO A 166 4.59 -2.07 -17.54
CA PRO A 166 5.83 -2.82 -17.72
C PRO A 166 6.23 -3.60 -16.45
N TYR A 167 5.64 -3.24 -15.33
CA TYR A 167 5.76 -3.86 -14.02
C TYR A 167 4.40 -3.79 -13.31
N PRO A 168 3.96 -4.83 -12.55
CA PRO A 168 2.69 -4.82 -11.85
C PRO A 168 2.71 -3.85 -10.66
N SER A 169 2.72 -2.57 -10.96
CA SER A 169 2.76 -1.48 -9.99
C SER A 169 1.39 -1.32 -9.33
N VAL A 170 1.36 -1.42 -8.00
CA VAL A 170 0.14 -1.19 -7.19
C VAL A 170 -0.40 0.21 -7.46
N GLY A 171 0.42 1.26 -7.33
CA GLY A 171 -0.03 2.63 -7.50
C GLY A 171 -0.52 2.95 -8.91
N ALA A 172 0.14 2.41 -9.96
CA ALA A 172 -0.32 2.62 -11.33
C ALA A 172 -1.62 1.86 -11.63
N THR A 173 -1.81 0.69 -11.02
CA THR A 173 -3.09 -0.05 -11.09
C THR A 173 -4.20 0.74 -10.42
N GLU A 174 -3.98 1.29 -9.22
CA GLU A 174 -4.91 2.17 -8.51
C GLU A 174 -5.26 3.41 -9.35
N GLN A 175 -4.24 4.06 -9.95
CA GLN A 175 -4.45 5.21 -10.82
C GLN A 175 -5.32 4.86 -12.02
N THR A 176 -5.05 3.70 -12.66
CA THR A 176 -5.84 3.24 -13.80
C THR A 176 -7.29 2.98 -13.39
N LEU A 177 -7.52 2.28 -12.28
CA LEU A 177 -8.87 2.00 -11.77
C LEU A 177 -9.65 3.30 -11.52
N LEU A 178 -9.07 4.24 -10.74
CA LEU A 178 -9.72 5.50 -10.40
C LEU A 178 -9.99 6.42 -11.60
N THR A 179 -9.24 6.24 -12.70
CA THR A 179 -9.41 7.03 -13.92
C THR A 179 -10.36 6.33 -14.91
N ALA A 180 -10.24 5.02 -15.08
CA ALA A 180 -10.98 4.28 -16.11
C ALA A 180 -12.47 4.13 -15.83
N VAL A 181 -12.89 4.05 -14.54
CA VAL A 181 -14.28 3.73 -14.15
C VAL A 181 -15.34 4.72 -14.67
N MET A 182 -14.95 5.93 -15.03
CA MET A 182 -15.83 6.94 -15.64
C MET A 182 -15.35 7.39 -17.02
N SER A 183 -14.32 6.79 -17.59
CA SER A 183 -13.83 7.13 -18.94
C SER A 183 -14.69 6.48 -20.01
N GLN A 184 -15.02 7.19 -21.08
CA GLN A 184 -15.86 6.66 -22.17
C GLN A 184 -15.19 5.50 -22.88
N GLY A 185 -15.82 4.33 -22.87
CA GLY A 185 -15.37 3.10 -23.53
C GLY A 185 -14.90 2.03 -22.55
N VAL A 186 -14.03 1.15 -23.02
CA VAL A 186 -13.49 0.02 -22.24
C VAL A 186 -11.97 0.15 -22.14
N THR A 187 -11.46 0.10 -20.93
CA THR A 187 -10.04 0.00 -20.63
C THR A 187 -9.69 -1.47 -20.34
N GLU A 188 -8.68 -1.97 -21.03
CA GLU A 188 -8.04 -3.24 -20.74
C GLU A 188 -6.67 -2.95 -20.14
N LEU A 189 -6.53 -3.19 -18.83
CA LEU A 189 -5.28 -3.02 -18.10
C LEU A 189 -4.59 -4.38 -17.99
N THR A 190 -3.44 -4.52 -18.65
CA THR A 190 -2.63 -5.75 -18.61
C THR A 190 -1.42 -5.61 -17.70
N ASN A 191 -0.97 -6.74 -17.13
CA ASN A 191 0.08 -6.83 -16.13
C ASN A 191 -0.21 -5.97 -14.88
N ALA A 192 -1.45 -5.98 -14.43
CA ALA A 192 -1.92 -5.26 -13.26
C ALA A 192 -1.38 -5.85 -11.95
N ALA A 193 -1.31 -5.04 -10.90
CA ALA A 193 -1.22 -5.50 -9.54
C ALA A 193 -2.53 -6.18 -9.11
N VAL A 194 -2.44 -7.27 -8.36
CA VAL A 194 -3.60 -8.07 -7.90
C VAL A 194 -3.52 -8.38 -6.41
N GLU A 195 -2.88 -7.51 -5.66
CA GLU A 195 -2.83 -7.56 -4.20
C GLU A 195 -4.25 -7.54 -3.61
N PRO A 196 -4.48 -8.14 -2.43
CA PRO A 196 -5.78 -8.10 -1.75
C PRO A 196 -6.37 -6.70 -1.63
N GLU A 197 -5.53 -5.69 -1.42
CA GLU A 197 -5.93 -4.28 -1.33
C GLU A 197 -6.45 -3.73 -2.66
N ILE A 198 -5.89 -4.18 -3.80
CA ILE A 198 -6.41 -3.85 -5.15
C ILE A 198 -7.77 -4.50 -5.37
N MET A 199 -7.91 -5.77 -4.97
CA MET A 199 -9.18 -6.49 -5.11
C MET A 199 -10.28 -5.86 -4.24
N ASP A 200 -9.92 -5.36 -3.05
CA ASP A 200 -10.88 -4.66 -2.19
C ASP A 200 -11.25 -3.26 -2.72
N LEU A 201 -10.29 -2.54 -3.33
CA LEU A 201 -10.59 -1.29 -4.05
C LEU A 201 -11.55 -1.55 -5.23
N ILE A 202 -11.35 -2.63 -5.99
CA ILE A 202 -12.27 -3.03 -7.06
C ILE A 202 -13.66 -3.32 -6.50
N ALA A 203 -13.77 -4.03 -5.37
CA ALA A 203 -15.04 -4.30 -4.71
C ALA A 203 -15.75 -2.99 -4.26
N ILE A 204 -15.01 -2.00 -3.80
CA ILE A 204 -15.54 -0.66 -3.49
C ILE A 204 -16.09 -0.01 -4.76
N LEU A 205 -15.31 0.05 -5.83
CA LEU A 205 -15.73 0.67 -7.10
C LEU A 205 -16.95 -0.05 -7.70
N GLN A 206 -17.02 -1.38 -7.62
CA GLN A 206 -18.19 -2.15 -8.03
C GLN A 206 -19.44 -1.81 -7.18
N LYS A 207 -19.29 -1.61 -5.86
CA LYS A 207 -20.39 -1.11 -5.00
C LYS A 207 -20.84 0.29 -5.41
N MET A 208 -19.95 1.11 -5.94
CA MET A 208 -20.27 2.42 -6.51
C MET A 208 -21.01 2.32 -7.85
N GLY A 209 -21.02 1.16 -8.48
CA GLY A 209 -21.67 0.91 -9.77
C GLY A 209 -20.70 0.76 -10.95
N ALA A 210 -19.39 0.69 -10.70
CA ALA A 210 -18.41 0.42 -11.75
C ALA A 210 -18.54 -1.01 -12.29
N ILE A 211 -18.24 -1.18 -13.56
CA ILE A 211 -18.25 -2.48 -14.26
C ILE A 211 -16.79 -2.90 -14.44
N ILE A 212 -16.34 -3.85 -13.61
CA ILE A 212 -14.94 -4.29 -13.58
C ILE A 212 -14.90 -5.82 -13.51
N SER A 213 -14.09 -6.45 -14.36
CA SER A 213 -13.72 -7.86 -14.28
C SER A 213 -12.21 -8.05 -14.18
N VAL A 214 -11.78 -9.11 -13.53
CA VAL A 214 -10.36 -9.45 -13.32
C VAL A 214 -10.12 -10.87 -13.79
N ASP A 215 -9.15 -11.04 -14.68
CA ASP A 215 -8.74 -12.33 -15.22
C ASP A 215 -7.49 -12.87 -14.52
N THR A 216 -7.26 -14.17 -14.62
CA THR A 216 -6.16 -14.88 -13.92
C THR A 216 -4.76 -14.48 -14.38
N ASP A 217 -4.64 -13.89 -15.56
CA ASP A 217 -3.39 -13.43 -16.17
C ASP A 217 -2.99 -11.99 -15.77
N ARG A 218 -3.62 -11.42 -14.73
CA ARG A 218 -3.46 -10.02 -14.29
C ARG A 218 -4.01 -9.01 -15.27
N THR A 219 -5.00 -9.38 -16.07
CA THR A 219 -5.76 -8.45 -16.90
C THR A 219 -6.99 -7.98 -16.13
N ILE A 220 -7.18 -6.66 -16.07
CA ILE A 220 -8.36 -6.02 -15.50
C ILE A 220 -9.08 -5.28 -16.63
N ARG A 221 -10.35 -5.65 -16.85
CA ARG A 221 -11.21 -5.00 -17.83
C ARG A 221 -12.18 -4.06 -17.09
N ILE A 222 -12.21 -2.80 -17.49
CA ILE A 222 -12.99 -1.74 -16.86
C ILE A 222 -13.86 -1.09 -17.95
N GLU A 223 -15.18 -1.17 -17.79
CA GLU A 223 -16.11 -0.44 -18.64
C GLU A 223 -16.51 0.85 -17.94
N GLY A 224 -16.27 1.98 -18.57
CA GLY A 224 -16.58 3.29 -17.99
C GLY A 224 -18.08 3.54 -17.94
N VAL A 225 -18.54 4.13 -16.85
CA VAL A 225 -19.94 4.48 -16.59
C VAL A 225 -20.11 5.99 -16.47
N ASP A 226 -21.29 6.50 -16.80
CA ASP A 226 -21.56 7.95 -16.77
C ASP A 226 -21.65 8.49 -15.34
N LYS A 227 -22.04 7.65 -14.37
CA LYS A 227 -22.25 8.05 -12.98
C LYS A 227 -21.94 6.92 -12.02
N LEU A 228 -21.27 7.27 -10.94
CA LEU A 228 -21.07 6.41 -9.77
C LEU A 228 -21.87 6.95 -8.58
N ARG A 229 -22.29 6.06 -7.68
CA ARG A 229 -22.94 6.36 -6.42
C ARG A 229 -21.97 6.30 -5.25
N GLY A 230 -22.35 6.80 -4.07
CA GLY A 230 -21.61 6.59 -2.85
C GLY A 230 -21.54 5.10 -2.45
N TYR A 231 -20.57 4.75 -1.65
CA TYR A 231 -20.39 3.37 -1.17
C TYR A 231 -20.53 3.27 0.35
N SER A 232 -20.83 2.04 0.83
CA SER A 232 -20.69 1.62 2.21
C SER A 232 -19.85 0.34 2.25
N HIS A 233 -18.67 0.42 2.89
CA HIS A 233 -17.70 -0.66 2.88
C HIS A 233 -16.99 -0.80 4.23
N THR A 234 -16.53 -2.01 4.55
CA THR A 234 -15.62 -2.28 5.66
C THR A 234 -14.28 -2.67 5.05
N ALA A 235 -13.24 -1.88 5.32
CA ALA A 235 -11.90 -2.13 4.79
C ALA A 235 -11.36 -3.47 5.28
N LEU A 236 -10.70 -4.22 4.38
CA LEU A 236 -10.00 -5.46 4.75
C LEU A 236 -8.96 -5.17 5.83
N PRO A 237 -8.72 -6.13 6.76
CA PRO A 237 -7.69 -5.97 7.79
C PRO A 237 -6.29 -5.87 7.20
N ASP A 238 -5.39 -5.16 7.90
CA ASP A 238 -4.02 -4.94 7.46
C ASP A 238 -3.15 -6.19 7.68
N ARG A 239 -2.90 -6.92 6.61
CA ARG A 239 -2.04 -8.12 6.62
C ARG A 239 -0.56 -7.80 6.89
N ILE A 240 -0.14 -6.55 6.69
CA ILE A 240 1.24 -6.10 6.99
C ILE A 240 1.40 -5.95 8.50
N GLU A 241 0.44 -5.31 9.15
CA GLU A 241 0.40 -5.21 10.61
C GLU A 241 0.31 -6.61 11.24
N ALA A 242 -0.55 -7.50 10.72
CA ALA A 242 -0.66 -8.87 11.20
C ALA A 242 0.68 -9.64 11.11
N GLY A 243 1.38 -9.53 9.97
CA GLY A 243 2.72 -10.12 9.79
C GLY A 243 3.76 -9.53 10.74
N SER A 244 3.67 -8.24 11.06
CA SER A 244 4.57 -7.58 12.01
C SER A 244 4.38 -8.12 13.43
N TRP A 245 3.14 -8.32 13.89
CA TRP A 245 2.86 -8.95 15.19
C TRP A 245 3.32 -10.40 15.25
N ALA A 246 3.14 -11.17 14.15
CA ALA A 246 3.66 -12.52 14.05
C ALA A 246 5.20 -12.56 14.19
N CYS A 247 5.91 -11.67 13.48
CA CYS A 247 7.37 -11.56 13.61
C CYS A 247 7.80 -11.12 15.02
N ALA A 248 7.05 -10.24 15.67
CA ALA A 248 7.30 -9.84 17.04
C ALA A 248 7.14 -11.01 18.04
N ALA A 249 6.14 -11.88 17.82
CA ALA A 249 6.00 -13.11 18.61
C ALA A 249 7.21 -14.04 18.43
N LEU A 250 7.72 -14.21 17.19
CA LEU A 250 8.95 -15.00 16.97
C LEU A 250 10.16 -14.39 17.66
N ALA A 251 10.42 -13.10 17.44
CA ALA A 251 11.61 -12.43 17.94
C ALA A 251 11.68 -12.41 19.48
N THR A 252 10.56 -12.49 20.17
CA THR A 252 10.48 -12.40 21.64
C THR A 252 10.22 -13.74 22.33
N GLY A 253 10.12 -14.85 21.59
CA GLY A 253 9.68 -16.13 22.16
C GLY A 253 8.25 -16.09 22.68
N GLY A 254 7.40 -15.31 22.03
CA GLY A 254 6.05 -14.94 22.46
C GLY A 254 4.94 -15.83 21.87
N ASP A 255 3.70 -15.40 22.16
CA ASP A 255 2.46 -16.06 21.79
C ASP A 255 1.35 -14.98 21.68
N VAL A 256 0.96 -14.62 20.47
CA VAL A 256 0.06 -13.50 20.19
C VAL A 256 -1.09 -13.96 19.30
N PHE A 257 -2.32 -13.70 19.74
CA PHE A 257 -3.49 -13.80 18.89
C PHE A 257 -3.72 -12.48 18.15
N VAL A 258 -3.74 -12.53 16.83
CA VAL A 258 -3.96 -11.37 15.97
C VAL A 258 -5.36 -11.42 15.40
N ARG A 259 -6.29 -10.72 16.06
CA ARG A 259 -7.68 -10.59 15.64
C ARG A 259 -7.78 -9.82 14.34
N GLY A 260 -8.54 -10.34 13.38
CA GLY A 260 -8.69 -9.79 12.04
C GLY A 260 -7.64 -10.27 11.03
N ALA A 261 -6.61 -11.01 11.44
CA ALA A 261 -5.69 -11.62 10.48
C ALA A 261 -6.40 -12.71 9.65
N GLU A 262 -6.21 -12.69 8.33
CA GLU A 262 -6.87 -13.60 7.40
C GLU A 262 -5.85 -14.48 6.65
N GLN A 263 -6.01 -15.81 6.74
CA GLN A 263 -5.10 -16.77 6.13
C GLN A 263 -4.93 -16.55 4.62
N GLN A 264 -6.01 -16.31 3.90
CA GLN A 264 -5.99 -16.20 2.44
C GLN A 264 -5.18 -15.00 1.93
N SER A 265 -5.12 -13.91 2.70
CA SER A 265 -4.32 -12.72 2.36
C SER A 265 -2.84 -12.85 2.75
N MET A 266 -2.47 -13.89 3.54
CA MET A 266 -1.15 -14.07 4.14
C MET A 266 -0.47 -15.41 3.76
N THR A 267 -0.95 -16.15 2.79
CA THR A 267 -0.49 -17.52 2.49
C THR A 267 1.03 -17.64 2.31
N SER A 268 1.64 -16.74 1.54
CA SER A 268 3.11 -16.74 1.34
C SER A 268 3.86 -16.40 2.63
N PHE A 269 3.34 -15.48 3.44
CA PHE A 269 3.90 -15.17 4.75
C PHE A 269 3.84 -16.36 5.71
N LEU A 270 2.70 -17.01 5.83
CA LEU A 270 2.48 -18.15 6.73
C LEU A 270 3.42 -19.32 6.39
N ASN A 271 3.67 -19.56 5.09
CA ASN A 271 4.62 -20.56 4.65
C ASN A 271 6.05 -20.23 5.09
N VAL A 272 6.47 -18.97 4.97
CA VAL A 272 7.78 -18.49 5.42
C VAL A 272 7.89 -18.56 6.94
N PHE A 273 6.86 -18.13 7.66
CA PHE A 273 6.80 -18.15 9.11
C PHE A 273 7.05 -19.55 9.69
N ARG A 274 6.42 -20.60 9.13
CA ARG A 274 6.68 -22.00 9.50
C ARG A 274 8.09 -22.46 9.16
N LYS A 275 8.63 -22.04 8.02
CA LYS A 275 10.00 -22.42 7.63
C LYS A 275 11.04 -21.88 8.60
N VAL A 276 10.85 -20.68 9.13
CA VAL A 276 11.72 -20.07 10.14
C VAL A 276 11.59 -20.79 11.49
N GLY A 277 10.49 -21.45 11.76
CA GLY A 277 10.26 -22.21 13.00
C GLY A 277 9.12 -21.68 13.85
N GLY A 278 8.33 -20.73 13.34
CA GLY A 278 7.11 -20.29 13.98
C GLY A 278 5.95 -21.26 13.74
N GLU A 279 5.00 -21.24 14.66
CA GLU A 279 3.75 -22.00 14.55
C GLU A 279 2.56 -21.04 14.58
N PHE A 280 1.49 -21.41 13.89
CA PHE A 280 0.25 -20.64 13.88
C PHE A 280 -0.98 -21.55 13.85
N ASP A 281 -2.07 -21.01 14.37
CA ASP A 281 -3.41 -21.63 14.35
C ASP A 281 -4.43 -20.62 13.80
N VAL A 282 -5.16 -21.05 12.77
CA VAL A 282 -6.18 -20.20 12.12
C VAL A 282 -7.52 -20.44 12.80
N GLN A 283 -8.12 -19.37 13.28
CA GLN A 283 -9.40 -19.36 13.98
C GLN A 283 -10.39 -18.44 13.27
N ASP A 284 -11.67 -18.50 13.59
CA ASP A 284 -12.73 -17.73 12.92
C ASP A 284 -12.52 -16.21 12.99
N GLU A 285 -11.91 -15.69 14.07
CA GLU A 285 -11.74 -14.26 14.30
C GLU A 285 -10.31 -13.76 14.04
N GLY A 286 -9.36 -14.64 13.66
CA GLY A 286 -7.97 -14.23 13.44
C GLY A 286 -7.01 -15.43 13.45
N ILE A 287 -5.74 -15.11 13.64
CA ILE A 287 -4.65 -16.09 13.65
C ILE A 287 -3.84 -15.94 14.92
N ARG A 288 -3.63 -17.04 15.65
CA ARG A 288 -2.66 -17.12 16.74
C ARG A 288 -1.30 -17.45 16.17
N PHE A 289 -0.27 -16.71 16.58
CA PHE A 289 1.13 -16.90 16.20
C PHE A 289 1.97 -17.11 17.44
N TRP A 290 2.85 -18.12 17.43
CA TRP A 290 3.74 -18.35 18.58
C TRP A 290 5.08 -18.94 18.19
N HIS A 291 6.04 -18.76 19.10
CA HIS A 291 7.30 -19.43 19.07
C HIS A 291 7.19 -20.75 19.87
N PRO A 292 7.34 -21.93 19.23
CA PRO A 292 7.09 -23.21 19.91
C PRO A 292 8.19 -23.60 20.90
N GLY A 293 9.27 -22.81 21.00
CA GLY A 293 10.49 -23.15 21.73
C GLY A 293 11.55 -23.73 20.78
N GLY A 294 12.77 -23.77 21.24
CA GLY A 294 13.91 -24.23 20.44
C GLY A 294 14.52 -23.10 19.56
N GLU A 295 15.34 -23.49 18.60
CA GLU A 295 16.05 -22.54 17.74
C GLU A 295 15.23 -22.18 16.50
N LEU A 296 15.23 -20.89 16.15
CA LEU A 296 14.73 -20.44 14.85
C LEU A 296 15.75 -20.78 13.75
N ARG A 297 15.25 -21.09 12.58
CA ARG A 297 16.06 -21.53 11.44
C ARG A 297 16.34 -20.39 10.48
N SER A 298 17.60 -20.31 10.04
CA SER A 298 17.98 -19.45 8.93
C SER A 298 17.31 -19.88 7.62
N MET A 299 17.17 -18.93 6.69
CA MET A 299 16.58 -19.22 5.38
C MET A 299 17.09 -18.29 4.28
N ALA A 300 16.90 -18.70 3.03
CA ALA A 300 17.00 -17.83 1.87
C ALA A 300 15.60 -17.40 1.42
N LEU A 301 15.39 -16.11 1.23
CA LEU A 301 14.12 -15.52 0.85
C LEU A 301 14.33 -14.47 -0.24
N GLN A 302 13.39 -14.41 -1.17
CA GLN A 302 13.28 -13.31 -2.14
C GLN A 302 11.90 -12.65 -1.99
N THR A 303 11.88 -11.31 -1.95
CA THR A 303 10.61 -10.57 -2.07
C THR A 303 10.12 -10.62 -3.52
N ASP A 304 8.81 -10.55 -3.71
CA ASP A 304 8.20 -10.53 -5.05
C ASP A 304 6.83 -9.84 -4.99
N VAL A 305 6.27 -9.55 -6.17
CA VAL A 305 4.89 -9.08 -6.30
C VAL A 305 3.91 -10.16 -5.86
N HIS A 306 2.70 -9.75 -5.45
CA HIS A 306 1.67 -10.70 -5.05
C HIS A 306 1.41 -11.76 -6.15
N PRO A 307 1.28 -13.07 -5.81
CA PRO A 307 1.18 -13.68 -4.47
C PRO A 307 2.53 -14.09 -3.84
N GLY A 308 3.65 -13.58 -4.31
CA GLY A 308 4.95 -13.80 -3.70
C GLY A 308 5.05 -13.21 -2.29
N PHE A 309 6.23 -13.33 -1.69
CA PHE A 309 6.49 -12.73 -0.37
C PHE A 309 6.66 -11.21 -0.54
N MET A 310 5.71 -10.45 0.01
CA MET A 310 5.68 -9.00 -0.21
C MET A 310 6.83 -8.28 0.51
N THR A 311 7.32 -7.23 -0.13
CA THR A 311 8.40 -6.38 0.38
C THR A 311 8.08 -5.73 1.75
N ASP A 312 6.80 -5.50 2.08
CA ASP A 312 6.39 -4.89 3.35
C ASP A 312 6.50 -5.86 4.55
N TRP A 313 6.59 -7.17 4.33
CA TRP A 313 6.89 -8.16 5.37
C TRP A 313 8.39 -8.40 5.58
N GLN A 314 9.23 -7.90 4.67
CA GLN A 314 10.67 -8.18 4.68
C GLN A 314 11.34 -7.66 5.95
N HIS A 315 11.13 -6.40 6.33
CA HIS A 315 11.82 -5.81 7.48
C HIS A 315 11.38 -6.38 8.84
N PRO A 316 10.10 -6.63 9.18
CA PRO A 316 9.76 -7.33 10.41
C PRO A 316 10.28 -8.77 10.44
N LEU A 317 10.33 -9.46 9.28
CA LEU A 317 10.93 -10.79 9.20
C LEU A 317 12.43 -10.74 9.44
N VAL A 318 13.16 -9.77 8.90
CA VAL A 318 14.61 -9.61 9.16
C VAL A 318 14.86 -9.43 10.65
N VAL A 319 14.03 -8.66 11.36
CA VAL A 319 14.13 -8.54 12.83
C VAL A 319 13.99 -9.91 13.50
N ALA A 320 13.02 -10.74 13.11
CA ALA A 320 12.86 -12.09 13.65
C ALA A 320 14.06 -12.99 13.30
N LEU A 321 14.59 -12.88 12.09
CA LEU A 321 15.74 -13.67 11.64
C LEU A 321 17.06 -13.32 12.38
N THR A 322 17.16 -12.15 13.03
CA THR A 322 18.31 -11.86 13.93
C THR A 322 18.39 -12.83 15.11
N GLN A 323 17.31 -13.54 15.43
CA GLN A 323 17.25 -14.56 16.47
C GLN A 323 17.42 -15.98 15.95
N ALA A 324 17.63 -16.17 14.63
CA ALA A 324 17.76 -17.47 14.01
C ALA A 324 19.21 -17.98 14.07
N THR A 325 19.37 -19.30 14.13
CA THR A 325 20.70 -19.96 14.07
C THR A 325 21.10 -20.14 12.61
N GLY A 326 22.31 -19.70 12.26
CA GLY A 326 22.90 -19.79 10.91
C GLY A 326 22.80 -18.47 10.16
N ILE A 327 22.99 -18.51 8.84
CA ILE A 327 23.00 -17.33 7.97
C ILE A 327 21.71 -17.31 7.16
N SER A 328 20.94 -16.23 7.29
CA SER A 328 19.81 -15.97 6.42
C SER A 328 20.22 -15.03 5.28
N ILE A 329 19.65 -15.26 4.10
CA ILE A 329 19.86 -14.41 2.92
C ILE A 329 18.51 -13.86 2.49
N VAL A 330 18.37 -12.54 2.48
CA VAL A 330 17.15 -11.87 2.02
C VAL A 330 17.46 -11.03 0.79
N HIS A 331 16.78 -11.36 -0.31
CA HIS A 331 16.90 -10.66 -1.57
C HIS A 331 15.66 -9.76 -1.79
N GLU A 332 15.86 -8.43 -1.75
CA GLU A 332 14.83 -7.45 -2.03
C GLU A 332 14.77 -7.12 -3.51
N THR A 333 13.62 -7.35 -4.15
CA THR A 333 13.45 -7.17 -5.60
C THR A 333 12.51 -6.02 -5.98
N VAL A 334 11.92 -5.35 -5.00
CA VAL A 334 10.90 -4.31 -5.23
C VAL A 334 11.47 -2.92 -5.02
N TYR A 335 12.20 -2.71 -3.92
CA TYR A 335 12.77 -1.40 -3.58
C TYR A 335 14.26 -1.49 -3.24
N GLU A 336 15.08 -0.76 -3.99
CA GLU A 336 16.54 -0.84 -3.97
C GLU A 336 17.21 -0.36 -2.67
N GLU A 337 16.55 0.51 -1.89
CA GLU A 337 17.12 1.09 -0.64
C GLU A 337 16.36 0.66 0.61
N ARG A 338 15.69 -0.50 0.56
CA ARG A 338 14.80 -0.91 1.65
C ARG A 338 15.50 -1.53 2.85
N PHE A 339 16.81 -1.69 2.84
CA PHE A 339 17.58 -2.22 3.96
C PHE A 339 18.20 -1.16 4.89
N GLY A 340 17.84 0.12 4.75
CA GLY A 340 18.41 1.19 5.59
C GLY A 340 18.23 0.99 7.09
N PHE A 341 17.17 0.28 7.53
CA PHE A 341 16.92 -0.05 8.94
C PHE A 341 17.94 -1.03 9.54
N THR A 342 18.70 -1.75 8.73
CA THR A 342 19.68 -2.74 9.21
C THR A 342 20.86 -2.09 9.93
N GLU A 343 21.18 -0.84 9.65
CA GLU A 343 22.18 -0.08 10.39
C GLU A 343 21.81 0.05 11.86
N ALA A 344 20.54 0.42 12.16
CA ALA A 344 20.05 0.50 13.53
C ALA A 344 20.00 -0.87 14.22
N LEU A 345 19.72 -1.96 13.50
CA LEU A 345 19.79 -3.32 14.06
C LEU A 345 21.23 -3.69 14.41
N ASN A 346 22.21 -3.34 13.58
CA ASN A 346 23.63 -3.58 13.86
C ASN A 346 24.11 -2.77 15.08
N GLU A 347 23.63 -1.52 15.27
CA GLU A 347 23.90 -0.75 16.48
C GLU A 347 23.34 -1.43 17.73
N MET A 348 22.25 -2.19 17.61
CA MET A 348 21.67 -2.99 18.69
C MET A 348 22.34 -4.37 18.86
N GLY A 349 23.38 -4.69 18.10
CA GLY A 349 24.18 -5.92 18.21
C GLY A 349 23.84 -7.03 17.21
N ALA A 350 23.03 -6.77 16.20
CA ALA A 350 22.84 -7.69 15.10
C ALA A 350 24.11 -7.75 14.20
N SER A 351 24.25 -8.82 13.40
CA SER A 351 25.33 -8.97 12.43
C SER A 351 24.78 -9.07 11.02
N ILE A 352 24.40 -7.93 10.44
CA ILE A 352 23.77 -7.85 9.13
C ILE A 352 24.71 -7.15 8.16
N GLN A 353 24.95 -7.77 7.00
CA GLN A 353 25.71 -7.18 5.90
C GLN A 353 24.78 -6.95 4.72
N THR A 354 24.86 -5.76 4.11
CA THR A 354 24.08 -5.40 2.92
C THR A 354 25.00 -5.33 1.70
N TYR A 355 24.54 -5.92 0.60
CA TYR A 355 25.28 -5.97 -0.67
C TYR A 355 24.43 -5.33 -1.75
N ARG A 356 25.07 -4.53 -2.62
CA ARG A 356 24.41 -3.88 -3.76
C ARG A 356 24.36 -4.74 -5.02
N GLU A 357 25.14 -5.82 -5.04
CA GLU A 357 25.25 -6.73 -6.18
C GLU A 357 24.54 -8.05 -5.90
N CYS A 358 23.96 -8.65 -6.93
CA CYS A 358 23.28 -9.92 -6.81
C CYS A 358 24.29 -11.06 -6.55
N LEU A 359 24.23 -11.69 -5.38
CA LEU A 359 25.12 -12.78 -4.99
C LEU A 359 24.84 -14.11 -5.72
N GLY A 360 23.73 -14.23 -6.44
CA GLY A 360 23.24 -15.51 -6.95
C GLY A 360 23.22 -15.66 -8.47
N GLY A 361 23.59 -14.66 -9.25
CA GLY A 361 23.50 -14.73 -10.73
C GLY A 361 22.08 -14.94 -11.27
N LEU A 362 21.06 -14.86 -10.40
CA LEU A 362 19.66 -14.92 -10.81
C LEU A 362 19.30 -13.63 -11.53
N PRO A 363 18.61 -13.71 -12.69
CA PRO A 363 18.16 -12.51 -13.38
C PRO A 363 17.16 -11.77 -12.51
N CYS A 364 17.60 -10.65 -11.93
CA CYS A 364 16.67 -9.70 -11.34
C CYS A 364 15.77 -9.19 -12.44
N ARG A 365 14.44 -9.18 -12.23
CA ARG A 365 13.43 -8.74 -13.21
C ARG A 365 13.64 -7.31 -13.73
N PHE A 366 14.52 -6.54 -13.11
CA PHE A 366 14.81 -5.15 -13.43
C PHE A 366 16.12 -4.91 -14.18
N GLY A 367 16.73 -5.92 -14.79
CA GLY A 367 17.91 -5.83 -15.64
C GLY A 367 18.87 -4.70 -15.27
N GLN A 368 20.08 -5.01 -14.81
CA GLN A 368 21.18 -4.06 -14.54
C GLN A 368 20.99 -2.99 -13.46
N ARG A 369 19.98 -3.05 -12.59
CA ARG A 369 19.90 -2.14 -11.44
C ARG A 369 20.35 -2.87 -10.18
N ASN A 370 21.19 -2.18 -9.41
CA ASN A 370 21.76 -2.62 -8.15
C ASN A 370 20.68 -3.03 -7.16
N PHE A 371 20.62 -4.30 -6.80
CA PHE A 371 19.74 -4.80 -5.75
C PHE A 371 20.56 -5.07 -4.51
N TYR A 372 19.97 -4.78 -3.37
CA TYR A 372 20.60 -5.02 -2.09
C TYR A 372 20.29 -6.44 -1.62
N HIS A 373 21.31 -7.14 -1.21
CA HIS A 373 21.19 -8.37 -0.46
C HIS A 373 21.57 -8.08 0.98
N SER A 374 20.84 -8.63 1.94
CA SER A 374 21.31 -8.71 3.32
C SER A 374 21.55 -10.15 3.70
N ALA A 375 22.69 -10.42 4.31
CA ALA A 375 22.94 -11.64 5.07
C ALA A 375 22.69 -11.31 6.54
N VAL A 376 21.79 -12.05 7.19
CA VAL A 376 21.40 -11.87 8.59
C VAL A 376 21.83 -13.08 9.40
#